data_f43e3a9d19ba7cd364c40aebef52c491
#
_entry.id   f43e3a9d19ba7cd364c40aebef52c491
#
_cell.length_a   1.000
_cell.length_b   1.000
_cell.length_c   1.000
_cell.angle_alpha   90.00
_cell.angle_beta   90.00
_cell.angle_gamma   90.00
#
_symmetry.space_group_name_H-M   'P 1'
#
loop_
_entity.id
_entity.type
_entity.pdbx_description
1 polymer ?
#
loop_
_entity_poly.entity_id
_entity_poly.type
_entity_poly.pdbx_seq_one_letter_code
_entity_poly.pdbx_strand_id
1 'polypeptide(L)'
;AISLELDSDSTKVGSLVQSVKYAIEDALDSAYTGLRVFTGRDFHAALWGHPAVRDTFLGTAEAKMLRDGIPDVFQFGDVTWERYKTGGKATTDLGAAYIAATDAYVAVEGVPDLYLTRFAPADYIETVNTKGLPLYVRPNVLPNGKGVSLEVQMNAISLCTQPGALRRLTLT
;
A
#
# COMPACT_ATOMS: atom_id res chain seq x y z
N ALA A 1 14.55 1.40 4.21
CA ALA A 1 14.40 0.46 3.10
C ALA A 1 15.18 -0.81 3.40
N ILE A 2 14.68 -1.95 2.97
CA ILE A 2 15.35 -3.25 3.04
C ILE A 2 15.46 -3.77 1.62
N SER A 3 16.67 -4.14 1.18
CA SER A 3 16.86 -4.79 -0.12
C SER A 3 16.52 -6.28 -0.02
N LEU A 4 15.82 -6.81 -1.03
CA LEU A 4 15.59 -8.26 -1.17
C LEU A 4 16.59 -8.92 -2.15
N GLU A 5 17.52 -8.14 -2.72
CA GLU A 5 18.60 -8.64 -3.60
C GLU A 5 18.07 -9.62 -4.68
N LEU A 6 16.94 -9.25 -5.31
CA LEU A 6 16.26 -10.12 -6.29
C LEU A 6 17.02 -10.27 -7.61
N ASP A 7 18.10 -9.50 -7.79
CA ASP A 7 18.96 -9.57 -8.96
C ASP A 7 19.89 -10.79 -8.96
N SER A 8 20.01 -11.47 -7.81
CA SER A 8 20.91 -12.62 -7.64
C SER A 8 20.12 -13.90 -7.42
N ASP A 9 20.19 -14.84 -8.34
CA ASP A 9 19.53 -16.15 -8.25
C ASP A 9 19.94 -16.98 -7.01
N SER A 10 21.08 -16.65 -6.40
CA SER A 10 21.57 -17.32 -5.19
C SER A 10 21.02 -16.77 -3.89
N THR A 11 20.25 -15.68 -3.95
CA THR A 11 19.71 -15.01 -2.77
C THR A 11 18.66 -15.87 -2.07
N LYS A 12 18.80 -16.00 -0.77
CA LYS A 12 17.82 -16.70 0.08
C LYS A 12 16.65 -15.79 0.40
N VAL A 13 15.79 -15.53 -0.58
CA VAL A 13 14.64 -14.60 -0.45
C VAL A 13 13.76 -14.96 0.75
N GLY A 14 13.52 -16.24 1.03
CA GLY A 14 12.74 -16.66 2.20
C GLY A 14 13.33 -16.19 3.53
N SER A 15 14.66 -16.21 3.69
CA SER A 15 15.30 -15.70 4.92
C SER A 15 15.25 -14.18 5.02
N LEU A 16 15.33 -13.47 3.90
CA LEU A 16 15.16 -12.01 3.87
C LEU A 16 13.72 -11.60 4.20
N VAL A 17 12.73 -12.29 3.65
CA VAL A 17 11.32 -12.08 4.02
C VAL A 17 11.11 -12.33 5.52
N GLN A 18 11.73 -13.36 6.10
CA GLN A 18 11.65 -13.61 7.53
C GLN A 18 12.30 -12.48 8.36
N SER A 19 13.44 -11.93 7.91
CA SER A 19 14.07 -10.78 8.59
C SER A 19 13.20 -9.53 8.53
N VAL A 20 12.47 -9.32 7.44
CA VAL A 20 11.49 -8.23 7.33
C VAL A 20 10.35 -8.42 8.35
N LYS A 21 9.84 -9.65 8.51
CA LYS A 21 8.81 -9.97 9.51
C LYS A 21 9.30 -9.64 10.92
N TYR A 22 10.48 -10.08 11.30
CA TYR A 22 11.05 -9.79 12.61
C TYR A 22 11.24 -8.27 12.83
N ALA A 23 11.74 -7.54 11.82
CA ALA A 23 11.90 -6.09 11.92
C ALA A 23 10.57 -5.33 12.05
N ILE A 24 9.45 -5.92 11.62
CA ILE A 24 8.11 -5.38 11.81
C ILE A 24 7.61 -5.73 13.22
N GLU A 25 7.78 -6.98 13.65
CA GLU A 25 7.42 -7.45 15.00
C GLU A 25 8.11 -6.63 16.09
N ASP A 26 9.41 -6.35 15.93
CA ASP A 26 10.17 -5.52 16.86
C ASP A 26 9.70 -4.04 16.92
N ALA A 27 8.99 -3.60 15.89
CA ALA A 27 8.49 -2.22 15.79
C ALA A 27 7.01 -2.06 16.16
N LEU A 28 6.31 -3.16 16.45
CA LEU A 28 4.91 -3.17 16.82
C LEU A 28 4.73 -3.41 18.31
N ASP A 29 3.79 -2.70 18.93
CA ASP A 29 3.40 -2.89 20.33
C ASP A 29 2.30 -3.96 20.50
N SER A 30 1.76 -4.49 19.42
CA SER A 30 0.65 -5.45 19.42
C SER A 30 0.78 -6.50 18.33
N ALA A 31 0.09 -7.64 18.53
CA ALA A 31 0.05 -8.70 17.53
C ALA A 31 -0.70 -8.24 16.26
N TYR A 32 -0.24 -8.70 15.11
CA TYR A 32 -0.86 -8.50 13.81
C TYR A 32 -1.45 -9.83 13.28
N THR A 33 -2.38 -9.75 12.35
CA THR A 33 -3.02 -10.93 11.73
C THR A 33 -2.41 -11.34 10.40
N GLY A 34 -1.78 -10.40 9.68
CA GLY A 34 -1.19 -10.67 8.39
C GLY A 34 -0.32 -9.52 7.89
N LEU A 35 0.46 -9.84 6.88
CA LEU A 35 1.27 -8.86 6.14
C LEU A 35 0.85 -8.86 4.68
N ARG A 36 0.60 -7.69 4.15
CA ARG A 36 0.34 -7.45 2.74
C ARG A 36 1.40 -6.53 2.17
N VAL A 37 1.97 -6.90 1.04
CA VAL A 37 3.00 -6.11 0.38
C VAL A 37 2.48 -5.64 -0.97
N PHE A 38 2.39 -4.33 -1.13
CA PHE A 38 2.06 -3.71 -2.40
C PHE A 38 3.34 -3.50 -3.20
N THR A 39 3.44 -4.18 -4.34
CA THR A 39 4.64 -4.23 -5.16
C THR A 39 4.50 -3.40 -6.42
N GLY A 40 5.57 -2.71 -6.80
CA GLY A 40 5.71 -2.13 -8.12
C GLY A 40 5.82 -3.22 -9.20
N ARG A 41 5.63 -2.84 -10.45
CA ARG A 41 5.56 -3.78 -11.57
C ARG A 41 6.83 -4.63 -11.75
N ASP A 42 7.99 -3.98 -11.71
CA ASP A 42 9.26 -4.65 -11.98
C ASP A 42 9.72 -5.48 -10.78
N PHE A 43 9.47 -4.97 -9.56
CA PHE A 43 9.68 -5.72 -8.32
C PHE A 43 8.83 -6.99 -8.29
N HIS A 44 7.55 -6.90 -8.64
CA HIS A 44 6.64 -8.05 -8.66
C HIS A 44 7.09 -9.12 -9.65
N ALA A 45 7.49 -8.70 -10.85
CA ALA A 45 7.99 -9.62 -11.88
C ALA A 45 9.31 -10.30 -11.47
N ALA A 46 10.24 -9.55 -10.87
CA ALA A 46 11.50 -10.09 -10.37
C ALA A 46 11.27 -11.10 -9.24
N LEU A 47 10.41 -10.77 -8.28
CA LEU A 47 10.08 -11.66 -7.16
C LEU A 47 9.44 -12.97 -7.64
N TRP A 48 8.45 -12.89 -8.54
CA TRP A 48 7.80 -14.07 -9.11
C TRP A 48 8.75 -14.91 -9.95
N GLY A 49 9.65 -14.26 -10.70
CA GLY A 49 10.66 -14.93 -11.53
C GLY A 49 11.79 -15.59 -10.75
N HIS A 50 12.00 -15.22 -9.48
CA HIS A 50 13.13 -15.67 -8.69
C HIS A 50 13.08 -17.19 -8.44
N PRO A 51 14.20 -17.95 -8.63
CA PRO A 51 14.23 -19.40 -8.49
C PRO A 51 13.69 -19.87 -7.14
N ALA A 52 14.09 -19.25 -6.02
CA ALA A 52 13.65 -19.62 -4.69
C ALA A 52 12.14 -19.50 -4.48
N VAL A 53 11.46 -18.57 -5.16
CA VAL A 53 10.00 -18.43 -5.12
C VAL A 53 9.35 -19.49 -6.01
N ARG A 54 9.83 -19.64 -7.25
CA ARG A 54 9.29 -20.62 -8.20
C ARG A 54 9.37 -22.04 -7.68
N ASP A 55 10.48 -22.41 -7.04
CA ASP A 55 10.70 -23.76 -6.50
C ASP A 55 9.67 -24.13 -5.41
N THR A 56 9.16 -23.14 -4.66
CA THR A 56 8.11 -23.41 -3.67
C THR A 56 6.77 -23.80 -4.31
N PHE A 57 6.50 -23.35 -5.53
CA PHE A 57 5.28 -23.69 -6.27
C PHE A 57 5.43 -24.96 -7.11
N LEU A 58 6.68 -25.39 -7.40
CA LEU A 58 6.92 -26.64 -8.14
C LEU A 58 6.48 -27.84 -7.28
N GLY A 59 5.61 -28.67 -7.84
CA GLY A 59 5.12 -29.86 -7.16
C GLY A 59 3.89 -29.67 -6.24
N THR A 60 3.38 -28.44 -6.15
CA THR A 60 2.12 -28.15 -5.45
C THR A 60 0.93 -28.11 -6.41
N ALA A 61 -0.30 -28.12 -5.87
CA ALA A 61 -1.52 -27.90 -6.66
C ALA A 61 -1.52 -26.54 -7.37
N GLU A 62 -0.75 -25.58 -6.85
CA GLU A 62 -0.59 -24.22 -7.37
C GLU A 62 0.43 -24.11 -8.51
N ALA A 63 1.11 -25.22 -8.89
CA ALA A 63 2.03 -25.26 -10.04
C ALA A 63 1.37 -24.80 -11.35
N LYS A 64 0.04 -24.83 -11.42
CA LYS A 64 -0.73 -24.25 -12.51
C LYS A 64 -0.49 -22.75 -12.68
N MET A 65 -0.31 -22.00 -11.59
CA MET A 65 -0.02 -20.57 -11.63
C MET A 65 1.25 -20.23 -12.38
N LEU A 66 2.26 -21.12 -12.33
CA LEU A 66 3.53 -20.94 -13.08
C LEU A 66 3.33 -21.00 -14.59
N ARG A 67 2.29 -21.69 -15.06
CA ARG A 67 1.96 -21.82 -16.49
C ARG A 67 1.04 -20.73 -17.00
N ASP A 68 0.17 -20.21 -16.10
CA ASP A 68 -0.85 -19.23 -16.45
C ASP A 68 -0.29 -17.79 -16.52
N GLY A 69 1.00 -17.59 -16.17
CA GLY A 69 1.67 -16.30 -16.19
C GLY A 69 1.94 -15.72 -14.80
N ILE A 70 2.20 -14.42 -14.72
CA ILE A 70 2.45 -13.74 -13.44
C ILE A 70 1.12 -13.39 -12.78
N PRO A 71 0.76 -13.99 -11.63
CA PRO A 71 -0.47 -13.63 -10.93
C PRO A 71 -0.36 -12.23 -10.32
N ASP A 72 -1.49 -11.54 -10.23
CA ASP A 72 -1.52 -10.21 -9.60
C ASP A 72 -1.37 -10.29 -8.07
N VAL A 73 -1.78 -11.41 -7.49
CA VAL A 73 -1.68 -11.68 -6.05
C VAL A 73 -1.21 -13.11 -5.84
N PHE A 74 -0.23 -13.29 -4.97
CA PHE A 74 0.22 -14.61 -4.53
C PHE A 74 0.71 -14.58 -3.08
N GLN A 75 0.85 -15.75 -2.46
CA GLN A 75 1.38 -15.89 -1.11
C GLN A 75 2.76 -16.55 -1.16
N PHE A 76 3.71 -15.94 -0.45
CA PHE A 76 5.04 -16.51 -0.27
C PHE A 76 5.61 -16.06 1.08
N GLY A 77 6.15 -17.00 1.87
CA GLY A 77 6.72 -16.71 3.18
C GLY A 77 5.70 -16.21 4.21
N ASP A 78 4.43 -16.66 4.07
CA ASP A 78 3.30 -16.22 4.91
C ASP A 78 2.99 -14.70 4.78
N VAL A 79 3.31 -14.16 3.62
CA VAL A 79 3.06 -12.77 3.23
C VAL A 79 2.26 -12.75 1.94
N THR A 80 1.24 -11.90 1.87
CA THR A 80 0.47 -11.68 0.65
C THR A 80 1.14 -10.61 -0.20
N TRP A 81 1.58 -10.99 -1.39
CA TRP A 81 2.20 -10.09 -2.37
C TRP A 81 1.17 -9.69 -3.41
N GLU A 82 0.94 -8.41 -3.55
CA GLU A 82 -0.05 -7.86 -4.45
C GLU A 82 0.58 -6.82 -5.37
N ARG A 83 0.37 -6.98 -6.66
CA ARG A 83 0.81 -5.99 -7.64
C ARG A 83 -0.05 -4.75 -7.59
N TYR A 84 0.55 -3.61 -7.27
CA TYR A 84 -0.13 -2.33 -7.29
C TYR A 84 -0.47 -1.92 -8.73
N LYS A 85 -1.76 -1.92 -9.06
CA LYS A 85 -2.26 -1.55 -10.37
C LYS A 85 -2.55 -0.06 -10.41
N THR A 86 -1.67 0.72 -10.99
CA THR A 86 -1.94 2.12 -11.31
C THR A 86 -2.51 2.23 -12.71
N GLY A 87 -3.63 2.93 -12.88
CA GLY A 87 -3.96 3.46 -14.19
C GLY A 87 -2.86 4.42 -14.63
N GLY A 88 -2.50 4.44 -15.91
CA GLY A 88 -1.37 5.25 -16.42
C GLY A 88 -1.46 6.76 -16.17
N LYS A 89 -2.55 7.24 -15.52
CA LYS A 89 -2.75 8.63 -15.09
C LYS A 89 -2.74 8.79 -13.55
N ALA A 90 -2.64 7.69 -12.78
CA ALA A 90 -2.57 7.75 -11.32
C ALA A 90 -1.15 8.07 -10.88
N THR A 91 -0.79 9.31 -10.95
CA THR A 91 0.50 9.85 -10.52
C THR A 91 0.31 10.83 -9.36
N THR A 92 1.35 11.06 -8.59
CA THR A 92 1.41 12.17 -7.64
C THR A 92 1.33 13.50 -8.38
N ASP A 93 1.08 14.60 -7.69
CA ASP A 93 1.11 15.96 -8.27
C ASP A 93 2.45 16.29 -8.96
N LEU A 94 3.52 15.55 -8.61
CA LEU A 94 4.84 15.65 -9.23
C LEU A 94 5.02 14.75 -10.47
N GLY A 95 3.97 14.07 -10.92
CA GLY A 95 4.01 13.19 -12.08
C GLY A 95 4.66 11.82 -11.86
N ALA A 96 4.99 11.48 -10.61
CA ALA A 96 5.56 10.18 -10.25
C ALA A 96 4.47 9.18 -9.82
N ALA A 97 4.67 7.90 -10.05
CA ALA A 97 3.78 6.86 -9.52
C ALA A 97 3.86 6.82 -7.98
N TYR A 98 2.75 6.51 -7.30
CA TYR A 98 2.72 6.36 -5.83
C TYR A 98 3.67 5.26 -5.34
N ILE A 99 3.80 4.17 -6.10
CA ILE A 99 4.77 3.10 -5.86
C ILE A 99 5.67 3.00 -7.09
N ALA A 100 6.97 3.20 -6.90
CA ALA A 100 7.94 3.05 -8.00
C ALA A 100 7.95 1.60 -8.50
N ALA A 101 8.31 1.40 -9.76
CA ALA A 101 8.28 0.09 -10.39
C ALA A 101 9.18 -0.95 -9.68
N THR A 102 10.29 -0.48 -9.08
CA THR A 102 11.31 -1.29 -8.39
C THR A 102 11.11 -1.42 -6.88
N ASP A 103 10.07 -0.76 -6.34
CA ASP A 103 9.81 -0.71 -4.92
C ASP A 103 8.62 -1.57 -4.51
N ALA A 104 8.58 -1.90 -3.21
CA ALA A 104 7.41 -2.46 -2.58
C ALA A 104 7.23 -1.87 -1.17
N TYR A 105 5.99 -1.82 -0.71
CA TYR A 105 5.64 -1.30 0.61
C TYR A 105 4.85 -2.32 1.39
N VAL A 106 5.31 -2.58 2.61
CA VAL A 106 4.66 -3.52 3.52
C VAL A 106 3.59 -2.80 4.30
N ALA A 107 2.38 -3.34 4.27
CA ALA A 107 1.26 -2.96 5.11
C ALA A 107 0.96 -4.07 6.12
N VAL A 108 0.75 -3.68 7.36
CA VAL A 108 0.42 -4.61 8.46
C VAL A 108 -1.09 -4.65 8.62
N GLU A 109 -1.66 -5.84 8.70
CA GLU A 109 -3.10 -6.06 8.84
C GLU A 109 -3.44 -6.54 10.27
N GLY A 110 -4.61 -6.11 10.77
CA GLY A 110 -5.18 -6.59 12.03
C GLY A 110 -4.65 -5.92 13.30
N VAL A 111 -3.82 -4.89 13.18
CA VAL A 111 -3.40 -4.07 14.32
C VAL A 111 -4.43 -2.96 14.55
N PRO A 112 -5.07 -2.90 15.74
CA PRO A 112 -6.02 -1.84 16.05
C PRO A 112 -5.37 -0.46 16.00
N ASP A 113 -6.09 0.53 15.48
CA ASP A 113 -5.69 1.93 15.44
C ASP A 113 -4.33 2.23 14.77
N LEU A 114 -3.76 1.27 14.01
CA LEU A 114 -2.51 1.48 13.29
C LEU A 114 -2.66 2.54 12.21
N TYR A 115 -3.78 2.51 11.48
CA TYR A 115 -4.11 3.47 10.44
C TYR A 115 -5.34 4.28 10.86
N LEU A 116 -5.15 5.57 11.04
CA LEU A 116 -6.21 6.49 11.45
C LEU A 116 -6.45 7.53 10.36
N THR A 117 -7.72 7.77 10.04
CA THR A 117 -8.12 8.92 9.24
C THR A 117 -8.79 9.95 10.14
N ARG A 118 -8.29 11.17 10.12
CA ARG A 118 -8.85 12.31 10.84
C ARG A 118 -9.36 13.32 9.83
N PHE A 119 -10.45 13.98 10.18
CA PHE A 119 -11.08 15.01 9.36
C PHE A 119 -10.99 16.34 10.07
N ALA A 120 -10.60 17.38 9.33
CA ALA A 120 -10.64 18.75 9.79
C ALA A 120 -11.97 19.42 9.33
N PRO A 121 -12.43 20.46 10.02
CA PRO A 121 -13.57 21.24 9.56
C PRO A 121 -13.26 21.92 8.22
N ALA A 122 -14.30 22.25 7.47
CA ALA A 122 -14.19 23.05 6.27
C ALA A 122 -13.79 24.50 6.63
N ASP A 123 -13.34 25.28 5.66
CA ASP A 123 -12.95 26.68 5.82
C ASP A 123 -14.13 27.68 5.77
N TYR A 124 -15.33 27.19 6.10
CA TYR A 124 -16.52 28.04 6.22
C TYR A 124 -16.61 28.65 7.62
N ILE A 125 -17.19 29.85 7.72
CA ILE A 125 -17.40 30.55 9.00
C ILE A 125 -18.23 29.69 9.98
N GLU A 126 -19.21 28.97 9.47
CA GLU A 126 -20.13 28.12 10.25
C GLU A 126 -19.46 26.89 10.86
N THR A 127 -18.30 26.50 10.32
CA THR A 127 -17.57 25.29 10.75
C THR A 127 -16.42 25.57 11.72
N VAL A 128 -16.20 26.84 12.06
CA VAL A 128 -15.17 27.25 13.03
C VAL A 128 -15.43 26.60 14.39
N ASN A 129 -14.38 25.99 14.98
CA ASN A 129 -14.43 25.27 16.26
C ASN A 129 -15.40 24.07 16.30
N THR A 130 -15.78 23.50 15.17
CA THR A 130 -16.57 22.27 15.09
C THR A 130 -15.68 21.05 14.85
N LYS A 131 -16.20 19.85 15.13
CA LYS A 131 -15.52 18.62 14.73
C LYS A 131 -15.53 18.48 13.22
N GLY A 132 -14.41 18.04 12.65
CA GLY A 132 -14.32 17.74 11.23
C GLY A 132 -15.25 16.60 10.82
N LEU A 133 -15.97 16.79 9.72
CA LEU A 133 -16.82 15.79 9.08
C LEU A 133 -16.15 15.25 7.81
N PRO A 134 -16.48 14.02 7.39
CA PRO A 134 -15.90 13.43 6.20
C PRO A 134 -16.15 14.22 4.92
N LEU A 135 -17.27 14.94 4.85
CA LEU A 135 -17.68 15.69 3.67
C LEU A 135 -18.50 16.90 4.09
N TYR A 136 -18.23 18.03 3.46
CA TYR A 136 -19.03 19.26 3.55
C TYR A 136 -19.57 19.59 2.16
N VAL A 137 -20.84 19.97 2.11
CA VAL A 137 -21.50 20.42 0.88
C VAL A 137 -22.19 21.75 1.17
N ARG A 138 -21.86 22.77 0.38
CA ARG A 138 -22.47 24.08 0.47
C ARG A 138 -23.11 24.49 -0.85
N PRO A 139 -24.44 24.73 -0.87
CA PRO A 139 -25.07 25.30 -2.02
C PRO A 139 -24.89 26.83 -2.06
N ASN A 140 -24.37 27.37 -3.16
CA ASN A 140 -24.25 28.80 -3.40
C ASN A 140 -25.20 29.20 -4.53
N VAL A 141 -26.18 30.04 -4.23
CA VAL A 141 -27.09 30.59 -5.24
C VAL A 141 -26.31 31.61 -6.10
N LEU A 142 -26.27 31.37 -7.39
CA LEU A 142 -25.59 32.29 -8.30
C LEU A 142 -26.33 33.63 -8.39
N PRO A 143 -25.59 34.76 -8.49
CA PRO A 143 -26.20 36.06 -8.75
C PRO A 143 -27.12 36.00 -9.97
N ASN A 144 -28.26 36.71 -9.90
CA ASN A 144 -29.28 36.75 -10.94
C ASN A 144 -30.14 35.49 -11.10
N GLY A 145 -30.18 34.58 -10.12
CA GLY A 145 -31.04 33.41 -10.16
C GLY A 145 -30.74 32.38 -11.26
N LYS A 146 -29.53 32.41 -11.82
CA LYS A 146 -29.14 31.52 -12.95
C LYS A 146 -28.82 30.09 -12.55
N GLY A 147 -28.97 29.75 -11.29
CA GLY A 147 -28.71 28.37 -10.81
C GLY A 147 -28.09 28.33 -9.43
N VAL A 148 -27.71 27.12 -9.02
CA VAL A 148 -27.03 26.87 -7.74
C VAL A 148 -25.70 26.18 -8.04
N SER A 149 -24.63 26.73 -7.51
CA SER A 149 -23.31 26.08 -7.50
C SER A 149 -23.19 25.24 -6.22
N LEU A 150 -22.78 24.00 -6.34
CA LEU A 150 -22.47 23.14 -5.18
C LEU A 150 -20.94 23.14 -4.96
N GLU A 151 -20.55 23.62 -3.80
CA GLU A 151 -19.17 23.54 -3.34
C GLU A 151 -19.04 22.31 -2.43
N VAL A 152 -18.07 21.44 -2.73
CA VAL A 152 -17.81 20.21 -1.97
C VAL A 152 -16.39 20.24 -1.44
N GLN A 153 -16.23 20.07 -0.13
CA GLN A 153 -14.93 20.09 0.52
C GLN A 153 -14.75 18.87 1.43
N MET A 154 -13.56 18.28 1.39
CA MET A 154 -13.12 17.21 2.28
C MET A 154 -11.69 17.51 2.74
N ASN A 155 -11.49 17.63 4.05
CA ASN A 155 -10.19 17.86 4.67
C ASN A 155 -9.81 16.63 5.50
N ALA A 156 -9.25 15.62 4.83
CA ALA A 156 -8.85 14.37 5.46
C ALA A 156 -7.32 14.25 5.55
N ILE A 157 -6.85 13.70 6.67
CA ILE A 157 -5.47 13.27 6.83
C ILE A 157 -5.43 11.82 7.31
N SER A 158 -4.68 10.98 6.62
CA SER A 158 -4.43 9.59 7.01
C SER A 158 -3.08 9.50 7.70
N LEU A 159 -3.05 8.90 8.87
CA LEU A 159 -1.88 8.78 9.73
C LEU A 159 -1.63 7.31 10.07
N CYS A 160 -0.34 6.93 10.14
CA CYS A 160 0.07 5.70 10.77
C CYS A 160 0.60 6.03 12.16
N THR A 161 0.07 5.38 13.20
CA THR A 161 0.45 5.63 14.60
C THR A 161 1.80 5.03 14.94
N GLN A 162 2.19 3.93 14.27
CA GLN A 162 3.46 3.25 14.45
C GLN A 162 4.23 3.18 13.11
N PRO A 163 4.79 4.31 12.64
CA PRO A 163 5.44 4.36 11.33
C PRO A 163 6.69 3.47 11.24
N GLY A 164 7.27 3.07 12.38
CA GLY A 164 8.35 2.08 12.44
C GLY A 164 7.99 0.70 11.92
N ALA A 165 6.70 0.34 11.91
CA ALA A 165 6.23 -0.93 11.36
C ALA A 165 6.11 -0.91 9.83
N LEU A 166 6.07 0.27 9.21
CA LEU A 166 6.02 0.39 7.76
C LEU A 166 7.43 0.19 7.18
N ARG A 167 7.53 -0.71 6.21
CA ARG A 167 8.82 -0.99 5.54
C ARG A 167 8.69 -0.77 4.04
N ARG A 168 9.70 -0.11 3.47
CA ARG A 168 9.92 -0.07 2.04
C ARG A 168 10.93 -1.16 1.69
N LEU A 169 10.60 -1.98 0.73
CA LEU A 169 11.47 -2.98 0.14
C LEU A 169 11.95 -2.47 -1.21
N THR A 170 13.18 -2.80 -1.57
CA THR A 170 13.77 -2.47 -2.86
C THR A 170 14.23 -3.74 -3.56
N LEU A 171 14.32 -3.69 -4.87
CA LEU A 171 14.75 -4.80 -5.70
C LEU A 171 16.23 -5.12 -5.46
N THR A 172 17.06 -4.07 -5.32
CA THR A 172 18.50 -4.08 -5.04
C THR A 172 18.80 -3.32 -3.77
#